data_66b9e9a38943b1718edcf44e4a3e0b7e
#
_entry.id   66b9e9a38943b1718edcf44e4a3e0b7e
#
_cell.length_a   1.000
_cell.length_b   1.000
_cell.length_c   1.000
_cell.angle_alpha   90.00
_cell.angle_beta   90.00
_cell.angle_gamma   90.00
#
_symmetry.space_group_name_H-M   'P 1'
#
loop_
_entity.id
_entity.type
_entity.pdbx_description
1 polymer ?
#
loop_
_entity_poly.entity_id
_entity_poly.type
_entity_poly.pdbx_seq_one_letter_code
_entity_poly.pdbx_strand_id
1 'polypeptide(L)'
;QADPAIQVQGVSKSYRLVRDRPTSVKEAVVRRSRRQTVEDFWALRDIDLAIPRGSFFGLIGHNGSGKSTLLKLLAGIHRQTTGDITVNGRLSALLELGAGFHPELTGRENIYLNGAILGMNRRQMAAAVDEIVEFSGIGDFVDAPVRIYSSGMYVRLGFAIAVHVNPEILLVDEVIAVGDEDFQRKCLDHMEVLRSQGVTIVLVSHDLDQVRDLCDRVAWIDRSHLVEVGDPGGVCDRYVASVDAEGREE
;
A
#
# COMPACT_ATOMS: atom_id res chain seq x y z
N GLN A 1 22.34 -14.55 8.89
CA GLN A 1 20.92 -14.24 8.63
C GLN A 1 20.86 -13.47 7.31
N ALA A 2 20.02 -13.88 6.36
CA ALA A 2 19.85 -13.13 5.13
C ALA A 2 19.28 -11.73 5.45
N ASP A 3 19.75 -10.70 4.73
CA ASP A 3 19.24 -9.35 4.91
C ASP A 3 17.72 -9.29 4.67
N PRO A 4 16.94 -8.57 5.49
CA PRO A 4 15.51 -8.45 5.31
C PRO A 4 15.19 -7.76 3.97
N ALA A 5 14.01 -8.03 3.42
CA ALA A 5 13.52 -7.32 2.23
C ALA A 5 13.29 -5.85 2.53
N ILE A 6 12.75 -5.56 3.72
CA ILE A 6 12.55 -4.19 4.20
C ILE A 6 13.02 -4.11 5.65
N GLN A 7 13.81 -3.07 5.95
CA GLN A 7 14.25 -2.72 7.30
C GLN A 7 13.78 -1.32 7.66
N VAL A 8 13.09 -1.18 8.77
CA VAL A 8 12.59 0.08 9.35
C VAL A 8 13.27 0.25 10.70
N GLN A 9 13.90 1.41 10.96
CA GLN A 9 14.67 1.67 12.17
C GLN A 9 14.30 3.04 12.76
N GLY A 10 13.67 3.05 13.93
CA GLY A 10 13.29 4.25 14.68
C GLY A 10 12.43 5.23 13.89
N VAL A 11 11.57 4.72 12.99
CA VAL A 11 10.84 5.56 12.04
C VAL A 11 9.66 6.22 12.70
N SER A 12 9.63 7.56 12.58
CA SER A 12 8.47 8.35 12.98
C SER A 12 7.98 9.22 11.82
N LYS A 13 6.67 9.48 11.78
CA LYS A 13 6.04 10.36 10.80
C LYS A 13 5.07 11.30 11.46
N SER A 14 5.32 12.60 11.33
CA SER A 14 4.39 13.66 11.74
C SER A 14 3.86 14.46 10.55
N TYR A 15 2.66 15.00 10.72
CA TYR A 15 2.04 15.96 9.83
C TYR A 15 1.73 17.24 10.58
N ARG A 16 2.03 18.40 9.98
CA ARG A 16 1.68 19.69 10.55
C ARG A 16 0.23 20.04 10.25
N LEU A 17 -0.59 20.09 11.29
CA LEU A 17 -1.98 20.53 11.19
C LEU A 17 -2.06 22.01 11.55
N VAL A 18 -2.47 22.82 10.57
CA VAL A 18 -2.79 24.25 10.79
C VAL A 18 -4.28 24.33 11.09
N ARG A 19 -4.64 24.41 12.37
CA ARG A 19 -6.06 24.43 12.82
C ARG A 19 -6.85 25.67 12.41
N ASP A 20 -6.18 26.76 12.05
CA ASP A 20 -6.85 28.03 11.76
C ASP A 20 -6.42 28.58 10.39
N ARG A 21 -6.87 27.98 9.29
CA ARG A 21 -6.78 28.65 7.99
C ARG A 21 -7.88 29.72 7.91
N PRO A 22 -7.55 31.02 7.78
CA PRO A 22 -8.57 32.05 7.58
C PRO A 22 -9.32 31.74 6.27
N THR A 23 -10.64 31.70 6.35
CA THR A 23 -11.53 31.44 5.20
C THR A 23 -11.77 32.68 4.34
N SER A 24 -11.34 33.86 4.79
CA SER A 24 -11.44 35.11 4.02
C SER A 24 -10.22 36.02 4.20
N VAL A 25 -9.97 36.85 3.18
CA VAL A 25 -8.89 37.85 3.18
C VAL A 25 -9.04 38.86 4.33
N LYS A 26 -10.27 39.20 4.73
CA LYS A 26 -10.55 40.08 5.89
C LYS A 26 -10.11 39.44 7.21
N GLU A 27 -10.35 38.15 7.38
CA GLU A 27 -9.92 37.39 8.55
C GLU A 27 -8.40 37.26 8.65
N ALA A 28 -7.73 37.11 7.51
CA ALA A 28 -6.26 37.05 7.41
C ALA A 28 -5.60 38.37 7.87
N VAL A 29 -6.20 39.53 7.56
CA VAL A 29 -5.69 40.86 7.96
C VAL A 29 -5.89 41.11 9.45
N VAL A 30 -7.06 40.74 10.01
CA VAL A 30 -7.36 40.93 11.43
C VAL A 30 -6.56 40.00 12.33
N ARG A 31 -6.26 38.75 11.84
CA ARG A 31 -5.48 37.72 12.57
C ARG A 31 -3.97 37.79 12.40
N ARG A 32 -3.44 38.78 11.67
CA ARG A 32 -1.98 38.95 11.45
C ARG A 32 -1.17 39.02 12.77
N SER A 33 -1.83 39.24 13.91
CA SER A 33 -1.23 39.31 15.26
C SER A 33 -1.41 38.03 16.10
N ARG A 34 -2.20 37.03 15.65
CA ARG A 34 -2.34 35.76 16.37
C ARG A 34 -1.43 34.70 15.74
N ARG A 35 -0.51 34.16 16.55
CA ARG A 35 0.29 32.98 16.16
C ARG A 35 -0.66 31.86 15.75
N GLN A 36 -0.54 31.38 14.52
CA GLN A 36 -1.21 30.16 14.07
C GLN A 36 -0.81 29.03 14.98
N THR A 37 -1.79 28.35 15.57
CA THR A 37 -1.53 27.15 16.37
C THR A 37 -1.25 26.02 15.38
N VAL A 38 0.03 25.68 15.24
CA VAL A 38 0.49 24.53 14.46
C VAL A 38 0.63 23.39 15.45
N GLU A 39 -0.12 22.33 15.25
CA GLU A 39 -0.01 21.10 16.04
C GLU A 39 0.62 20.01 15.15
N ASP A 40 1.60 19.30 15.69
CA ASP A 40 2.15 18.13 15.04
C ASP A 40 1.30 16.90 15.36
N PHE A 41 0.64 16.37 14.33
CA PHE A 41 -0.07 15.09 14.40
C PHE A 41 0.90 13.96 14.07
N TRP A 42 1.15 13.08 15.00
CA TRP A 42 2.02 11.92 14.82
C TRP A 42 1.22 10.74 14.28
N ALA A 43 1.45 10.39 13.04
CA ALA A 43 0.83 9.23 12.41
C ALA A 43 1.58 7.92 12.72
N LEU A 44 2.90 8.01 12.98
CA LEU A 44 3.75 6.89 13.41
C LEU A 44 4.81 7.42 14.36
N ARG A 45 5.18 6.62 15.37
CA ARG A 45 6.19 6.95 16.36
C ARG A 45 7.08 5.74 16.62
N ASP A 46 8.37 5.95 16.41
CA ASP A 46 9.45 5.04 16.78
C ASP A 46 9.20 3.58 16.36
N ILE A 47 8.97 3.40 15.07
CA ILE A 47 8.67 2.09 14.48
C ILE A 47 9.98 1.38 14.13
N ASP A 48 10.18 0.21 14.73
CA ASP A 48 11.25 -0.74 14.40
C ASP A 48 10.65 -2.02 13.83
N LEU A 49 10.91 -2.30 12.55
CA LEU A 49 10.30 -3.45 11.86
C LEU A 49 11.26 -4.03 10.83
N ALA A 50 11.39 -5.36 10.82
CA ALA A 50 12.11 -6.09 9.78
C ALA A 50 11.16 -7.06 9.07
N ILE A 51 11.03 -6.92 7.75
CA ILE A 51 10.20 -7.81 6.91
C ILE A 51 11.12 -8.79 6.20
N PRO A 52 11.00 -10.09 6.48
CA PRO A 52 11.85 -11.11 5.87
C PRO A 52 11.63 -11.23 4.36
N ARG A 53 12.67 -11.62 3.61
CA ARG A 53 12.53 -11.91 2.18
C ARG A 53 11.63 -13.12 1.95
N GLY A 54 10.81 -13.06 0.89
CA GLY A 54 9.93 -14.15 0.47
C GLY A 54 8.79 -14.44 1.44
N SER A 55 8.57 -13.57 2.45
CA SER A 55 7.46 -13.70 3.38
C SER A 55 6.19 -13.01 2.90
N PHE A 56 5.05 -13.56 3.26
CA PHE A 56 3.76 -12.89 3.21
C PHE A 56 3.53 -12.22 4.56
N PHE A 57 3.65 -10.90 4.63
CA PHE A 57 3.68 -10.13 5.87
C PHE A 57 2.44 -9.26 6.01
N GLY A 58 1.68 -9.46 7.09
CA GLY A 58 0.45 -8.70 7.39
C GLY A 58 0.72 -7.44 8.23
N LEU A 59 -0.06 -6.39 7.98
CA LEU A 59 -0.16 -5.21 8.84
C LEU A 59 -1.61 -5.07 9.30
N ILE A 60 -1.87 -5.19 10.60
CA ILE A 60 -3.20 -5.05 11.20
C ILE A 60 -3.27 -3.91 12.21
N GLY A 61 -4.48 -3.51 12.57
CA GLY A 61 -4.78 -2.45 13.53
C GLY A 61 -6.05 -1.70 13.13
N HIS A 62 -6.60 -0.90 14.02
CA HIS A 62 -7.82 -0.13 13.75
C HIS A 62 -7.60 0.98 12.69
N ASN A 63 -8.69 1.56 12.20
CA ASN A 63 -8.63 2.69 11.27
C ASN A 63 -7.95 3.89 11.93
N GLY A 64 -7.00 4.50 11.20
CA GLY A 64 -6.20 5.62 11.73
C GLY A 64 -5.01 5.22 12.60
N SER A 65 -4.72 3.93 12.81
CA SER A 65 -3.55 3.48 13.60
C SER A 65 -2.19 3.80 12.96
N GLY A 66 -2.15 4.07 11.64
CA GLY A 66 -0.92 4.40 10.91
C GLY A 66 -0.52 3.41 9.81
N LYS A 67 -1.26 2.29 9.59
CA LYS A 67 -0.95 1.25 8.58
C LYS A 67 -0.69 1.81 7.18
N SER A 68 -1.65 2.54 6.63
CA SER A 68 -1.52 3.13 5.28
C SER A 68 -0.41 4.20 5.22
N THR A 69 -0.13 4.88 6.34
CA THR A 69 1.01 5.80 6.43
C THR A 69 2.32 5.03 6.36
N LEU A 70 2.46 3.93 7.11
CA LEU A 70 3.64 3.07 7.04
C LEU A 70 3.81 2.53 5.62
N LEU A 71 2.76 2.02 5.01
CA LEU A 71 2.81 1.48 3.66
C LEU A 71 3.29 2.53 2.63
N LYS A 72 2.80 3.78 2.74
CA LYS A 72 3.25 4.91 1.89
C LYS A 72 4.72 5.31 2.13
N LEU A 73 5.21 5.16 3.35
CA LEU A 73 6.62 5.35 3.66
C LEU A 73 7.48 4.24 3.04
N LEU A 74 7.07 2.97 3.14
CA LEU A 74 7.75 1.82 2.53
C LEU A 74 7.79 1.94 1.01
N ALA A 75 6.72 2.45 0.40
CA ALA A 75 6.64 2.72 -1.04
C ALA A 75 7.46 3.94 -1.50
N GLY A 76 8.04 4.72 -0.58
CA GLY A 76 8.75 5.95 -0.90
C GLY A 76 7.85 7.11 -1.36
N ILE A 77 6.53 6.98 -1.28
CA ILE A 77 5.55 8.03 -1.61
C ILE A 77 5.66 9.20 -0.61
N HIS A 78 5.85 8.86 0.66
CA HIS A 78 6.12 9.84 1.70
C HIS A 78 7.52 9.67 2.28
N ARG A 79 8.09 10.76 2.80
CA ARG A 79 9.32 10.71 3.58
C ARG A 79 9.00 10.67 5.06
N GLN A 80 9.76 9.88 5.81
CA GLN A 80 9.74 9.85 7.27
C GLN A 80 10.19 11.19 7.87
N THR A 81 9.75 11.47 9.10
CA THR A 81 10.22 12.65 9.86
C THR A 81 11.55 12.33 10.55
N THR A 82 11.69 11.13 11.11
CA THR A 82 12.92 10.60 11.74
C THR A 82 13.09 9.13 11.41
N GLY A 83 14.29 8.60 11.65
CA GLY A 83 14.62 7.19 11.40
C GLY A 83 14.95 6.89 9.95
N ASP A 84 15.22 5.62 9.66
CA ASP A 84 15.67 5.14 8.37
C ASP A 84 14.83 3.96 7.87
N ILE A 85 14.60 3.94 6.54
CA ILE A 85 13.95 2.83 5.85
C ILE A 85 14.88 2.34 4.74
N THR A 86 15.21 1.07 4.77
CA THR A 86 15.98 0.40 3.72
C THR A 86 15.10 -0.63 3.02
N VAL A 87 15.00 -0.52 1.70
CA VAL A 87 14.27 -1.46 0.84
C VAL A 87 15.28 -2.17 -0.04
N ASN A 88 15.38 -3.48 0.10
CA ASN A 88 16.37 -4.32 -0.57
C ASN A 88 15.73 -5.12 -1.69
N GLY A 89 15.38 -4.48 -2.80
CA GLY A 89 14.78 -5.12 -3.97
C GLY A 89 13.89 -4.19 -4.76
N ARG A 90 13.43 -4.67 -5.91
CA ARG A 90 12.49 -3.92 -6.75
C ARG A 90 11.09 -3.99 -6.15
N LEU A 91 10.60 -2.82 -5.75
CA LEU A 91 9.31 -2.66 -5.08
C LEU A 91 8.24 -2.25 -6.07
N SER A 92 7.09 -2.92 -6.03
CA SER A 92 5.84 -2.50 -6.65
C SER A 92 4.78 -2.26 -5.57
N ALA A 93 3.94 -1.25 -5.75
CA ALA A 93 2.92 -0.89 -4.75
C ALA A 93 1.54 -0.75 -5.38
N LEU A 94 0.56 -1.43 -4.79
CA LEU A 94 -0.86 -1.38 -5.17
C LEU A 94 -1.63 -0.31 -4.37
N LEU A 95 -0.95 0.74 -3.90
CA LEU A 95 -1.52 1.78 -3.03
C LEU A 95 -2.39 2.79 -3.78
N GLU A 96 -2.02 3.06 -5.00
CA GLU A 96 -2.67 4.03 -5.87
C GLU A 96 -2.76 3.40 -7.27
N LEU A 97 -3.65 2.40 -7.41
CA LEU A 97 -3.86 1.69 -8.67
C LEU A 97 -4.18 2.67 -9.79
N GLY A 98 -3.34 2.66 -10.83
CA GLY A 98 -3.46 3.60 -11.93
C GLY A 98 -2.87 4.99 -11.67
N ALA A 99 -2.28 5.26 -10.51
CA ALA A 99 -1.46 6.45 -10.33
C ALA A 99 -0.34 6.45 -11.37
N GLY A 100 -0.32 7.45 -12.24
CA GLY A 100 0.59 7.50 -13.38
C GLY A 100 -0.05 7.11 -14.71
N PHE A 101 -1.33 6.71 -14.76
CA PHE A 101 -2.02 6.57 -16.02
C PHE A 101 -2.24 7.94 -16.65
N HIS A 102 -1.88 8.05 -17.92
CA HIS A 102 -2.17 9.24 -18.70
C HIS A 102 -3.54 9.07 -19.38
N PRO A 103 -4.53 9.93 -19.08
CA PRO A 103 -5.91 9.74 -19.54
C PRO A 103 -6.08 9.68 -21.06
N GLU A 104 -5.25 10.39 -21.81
CA GLU A 104 -5.31 10.45 -23.26
C GLU A 104 -4.61 9.28 -23.98
N LEU A 105 -3.77 8.53 -23.25
CA LEU A 105 -3.11 7.35 -23.79
C LEU A 105 -4.04 6.13 -23.70
N THR A 106 -3.87 5.19 -24.63
CA THR A 106 -4.54 3.89 -24.61
C THR A 106 -4.10 3.05 -23.41
N GLY A 107 -4.86 2.00 -23.09
CA GLY A 107 -4.46 1.04 -22.07
C GLY A 107 -3.08 0.42 -22.36
N ARG A 108 -2.84 0.05 -23.63
CA ARG A 108 -1.56 -0.50 -24.09
C ARG A 108 -0.40 0.48 -23.89
N GLU A 109 -0.56 1.75 -24.25
CA GLU A 109 0.44 2.78 -24.04
C GLU A 109 0.69 3.03 -22.55
N ASN A 110 -0.35 3.00 -21.71
CA ASN A 110 -0.23 3.10 -20.26
C ASN A 110 0.48 1.90 -19.65
N ILE A 111 0.32 0.67 -20.18
CA ILE A 111 1.10 -0.49 -19.78
C ILE A 111 2.60 -0.22 -19.98
N TYR A 112 3.00 0.26 -21.15
CA TYR A 112 4.40 0.59 -21.43
C TYR A 112 4.92 1.74 -20.56
N LEU A 113 4.11 2.78 -20.38
CA LEU A 113 4.48 3.95 -19.56
C LEU A 113 4.72 3.54 -18.11
N ASN A 114 3.78 2.80 -17.51
CA ASN A 114 3.91 2.36 -16.11
C ASN A 114 5.01 1.32 -15.94
N GLY A 115 5.17 0.40 -16.88
CA GLY A 115 6.29 -0.54 -16.85
C GLY A 115 7.65 0.18 -16.86
N ALA A 116 7.79 1.25 -17.65
CA ALA A 116 9.00 2.06 -17.67
C ALA A 116 9.22 2.81 -16.34
N ILE A 117 8.17 3.36 -15.72
CA ILE A 117 8.22 3.99 -14.39
C ILE A 117 8.68 2.97 -13.33
N LEU A 118 8.21 1.72 -13.42
CA LEU A 118 8.57 0.63 -12.53
C LEU A 118 9.92 -0.04 -12.89
N GLY A 119 10.67 0.53 -13.84
CA GLY A 119 12.03 0.14 -14.16
C GLY A 119 12.17 -0.99 -15.19
N MET A 120 11.08 -1.38 -15.87
CA MET A 120 11.14 -2.37 -16.96
C MET A 120 11.62 -1.73 -18.26
N ASN A 121 12.47 -2.44 -18.97
CA ASN A 121 12.84 -2.03 -20.34
C ASN A 121 11.76 -2.45 -21.36
N ARG A 122 11.82 -1.84 -22.56
CA ARG A 122 10.82 -2.08 -23.62
C ARG A 122 10.67 -3.55 -24.03
N ARG A 123 11.76 -4.32 -23.98
CA ARG A 123 11.72 -5.74 -24.33
C ARG A 123 10.98 -6.57 -23.28
N GLN A 124 11.23 -6.28 -22.01
CA GLN A 124 10.53 -6.90 -20.90
C GLN A 124 9.02 -6.60 -20.96
N MET A 125 8.66 -5.33 -21.19
CA MET A 125 7.27 -4.95 -21.34
C MET A 125 6.59 -5.63 -22.54
N ALA A 126 7.27 -5.69 -23.68
CA ALA A 126 6.73 -6.37 -24.87
C ALA A 126 6.46 -7.86 -24.64
N ALA A 127 7.20 -8.50 -23.73
CA ALA A 127 6.98 -9.89 -23.35
C ALA A 127 5.81 -10.06 -22.35
N ALA A 128 5.52 -9.04 -21.55
CA ALA A 128 4.49 -9.10 -20.50
C ALA A 128 3.14 -8.51 -20.93
N VAL A 129 3.10 -7.71 -22.01
CA VAL A 129 1.91 -6.92 -22.36
C VAL A 129 0.67 -7.79 -22.62
N ASP A 130 0.82 -8.94 -23.29
CA ASP A 130 -0.31 -9.81 -23.61
C ASP A 130 -0.86 -10.49 -22.35
N GLU A 131 0.02 -10.93 -21.43
CA GLU A 131 -0.36 -11.49 -20.13
C GLU A 131 -1.08 -10.44 -19.26
N ILE A 132 -0.59 -9.19 -19.27
CA ILE A 132 -1.24 -8.08 -18.55
C ILE A 132 -2.65 -7.83 -19.07
N VAL A 133 -2.81 -7.79 -20.40
CA VAL A 133 -4.12 -7.59 -21.05
C VAL A 133 -5.07 -8.72 -20.72
N GLU A 134 -4.63 -9.97 -20.85
CA GLU A 134 -5.42 -11.16 -20.52
C GLU A 134 -5.79 -11.18 -19.02
N PHE A 135 -4.82 -10.89 -18.14
CA PHE A 135 -5.07 -10.85 -16.70
C PHE A 135 -6.11 -9.79 -16.34
N SER A 136 -5.98 -8.58 -16.90
CA SER A 136 -6.89 -7.46 -16.59
C SER A 136 -8.33 -7.70 -17.06
N GLY A 137 -8.52 -8.54 -18.08
CA GLY A 137 -9.83 -8.83 -18.66
C GLY A 137 -10.48 -7.63 -19.35
N ILE A 138 -9.70 -6.59 -19.75
CA ILE A 138 -10.23 -5.41 -20.44
C ILE A 138 -10.46 -5.65 -21.94
N GLY A 139 -9.91 -6.74 -22.49
CA GLY A 139 -10.12 -7.14 -23.90
C GLY A 139 -9.77 -6.04 -24.90
N ASP A 140 -10.65 -5.83 -25.88
CA ASP A 140 -10.45 -4.86 -26.96
C ASP A 140 -10.34 -3.40 -26.49
N PHE A 141 -10.77 -3.09 -25.26
CA PHE A 141 -10.60 -1.76 -24.69
C PHE A 141 -9.13 -1.38 -24.44
N VAL A 142 -8.18 -2.33 -24.52
CA VAL A 142 -6.76 -2.04 -24.36
C VAL A 142 -6.25 -0.98 -25.34
N ASP A 143 -6.83 -0.91 -26.53
CA ASP A 143 -6.46 0.06 -27.58
C ASP A 143 -7.32 1.35 -27.56
N ALA A 144 -8.20 1.50 -26.56
CA ALA A 144 -8.96 2.70 -26.31
C ALA A 144 -8.29 3.60 -25.22
N PRO A 145 -8.47 4.93 -25.28
CA PRO A 145 -7.94 5.85 -24.27
C PRO A 145 -8.49 5.54 -22.88
N VAL A 146 -7.62 5.58 -21.86
CA VAL A 146 -7.97 5.21 -20.47
C VAL A 146 -9.03 6.15 -19.86
N ARG A 147 -9.17 7.38 -20.35
CA ARG A 147 -10.22 8.32 -19.92
C ARG A 147 -11.65 7.78 -20.08
N ILE A 148 -11.88 6.79 -20.96
CA ILE A 148 -13.21 6.18 -21.16
C ILE A 148 -13.41 4.90 -20.33
N TYR A 149 -12.40 4.47 -19.57
CA TYR A 149 -12.49 3.28 -18.75
C TYR A 149 -13.47 3.47 -17.59
N SER A 150 -14.19 2.40 -17.25
CA SER A 150 -14.88 2.34 -15.98
C SER A 150 -13.85 2.29 -14.82
N SER A 151 -14.29 2.63 -13.61
CA SER A 151 -13.42 2.49 -12.42
C SER A 151 -12.89 1.07 -12.26
N GLY A 152 -13.71 0.05 -12.55
CA GLY A 152 -13.30 -1.34 -12.51
C GLY A 152 -12.22 -1.68 -13.54
N MET A 153 -12.36 -1.25 -14.80
CA MET A 153 -11.34 -1.46 -15.83
C MET A 153 -10.02 -0.78 -15.48
N TYR A 154 -10.10 0.42 -14.92
CA TYR A 154 -8.95 1.20 -14.49
C TYR A 154 -8.14 0.47 -13.40
N VAL A 155 -8.84 -0.03 -12.39
CA VAL A 155 -8.24 -0.77 -11.28
C VAL A 155 -7.70 -2.12 -11.73
N ARG A 156 -8.44 -2.87 -12.56
CA ARG A 156 -8.01 -4.16 -13.10
C ARG A 156 -6.72 -4.03 -13.90
N LEU A 157 -6.62 -3.00 -14.76
CA LEU A 157 -5.40 -2.75 -15.53
C LEU A 157 -4.23 -2.35 -14.60
N GLY A 158 -4.47 -1.47 -13.62
CA GLY A 158 -3.45 -1.05 -12.66
C GLY A 158 -2.89 -2.23 -11.86
N PHE A 159 -3.77 -3.10 -11.36
CA PHE A 159 -3.36 -4.32 -10.65
C PHE A 159 -2.56 -5.25 -11.58
N ALA A 160 -3.08 -5.52 -12.78
CA ALA A 160 -2.41 -6.40 -13.74
C ALA A 160 -0.97 -5.93 -14.04
N ILE A 161 -0.76 -4.64 -14.25
CA ILE A 161 0.58 -4.09 -14.47
C ILE A 161 1.45 -4.34 -13.24
N ALA A 162 0.97 -3.96 -12.04
CA ALA A 162 1.76 -3.99 -10.82
C ALA A 162 2.27 -5.39 -10.45
N VAL A 163 1.50 -6.45 -10.76
CA VAL A 163 1.89 -7.84 -10.46
C VAL A 163 2.72 -8.49 -11.56
N HIS A 164 2.72 -7.95 -12.80
CA HIS A 164 3.48 -8.50 -13.92
C HIS A 164 4.81 -7.77 -14.21
N VAL A 165 5.17 -6.77 -13.41
CA VAL A 165 6.47 -6.08 -13.54
C VAL A 165 7.63 -6.80 -12.85
N ASN A 166 7.46 -8.08 -12.52
CA ASN A 166 8.43 -8.91 -11.81
C ASN A 166 8.94 -8.23 -10.52
N PRO A 167 8.05 -7.88 -9.57
CA PRO A 167 8.46 -7.29 -8.32
C PRO A 167 9.25 -8.29 -7.47
N GLU A 168 10.18 -7.80 -6.65
CA GLU A 168 10.80 -8.58 -5.57
C GLU A 168 10.06 -8.33 -4.24
N ILE A 169 9.39 -7.17 -4.16
CA ILE A 169 8.57 -6.74 -3.03
C ILE A 169 7.27 -6.16 -3.58
N LEU A 170 6.14 -6.66 -3.11
CA LEU A 170 4.79 -6.18 -3.46
C LEU A 170 4.10 -5.62 -2.23
N LEU A 171 3.72 -4.34 -2.27
CA LEU A 171 2.93 -3.72 -1.22
C LEU A 171 1.46 -3.67 -1.65
N VAL A 172 0.60 -4.18 -0.80
CA VAL A 172 -0.83 -4.35 -1.06
C VAL A 172 -1.62 -3.68 0.06
N ASP A 173 -2.43 -2.67 -0.29
CA ASP A 173 -3.39 -2.08 0.63
C ASP A 173 -4.74 -2.81 0.50
N GLU A 174 -5.70 -2.51 1.33
CA GLU A 174 -7.08 -3.05 1.33
C GLU A 174 -7.77 -3.11 -0.05
N VAL A 175 -7.13 -2.56 -1.07
CA VAL A 175 -7.59 -2.46 -2.47
C VAL A 175 -7.79 -3.80 -3.17
N ILE A 176 -7.41 -4.95 -2.57
CA ILE A 176 -7.75 -6.28 -3.13
C ILE A 176 -9.26 -6.50 -3.22
N ALA A 177 -10.04 -5.79 -2.41
CA ALA A 177 -11.51 -5.82 -2.46
C ALA A 177 -12.11 -5.09 -3.68
N VAL A 178 -11.30 -4.66 -4.66
CA VAL A 178 -11.76 -3.93 -5.85
C VAL A 178 -11.98 -4.86 -7.03
N GLY A 179 -13.09 -4.68 -7.70
CA GLY A 179 -13.54 -5.54 -8.81
C GLY A 179 -14.68 -6.47 -8.36
N ASP A 180 -15.04 -7.41 -9.23
CA ASP A 180 -15.97 -8.48 -8.87
C ASP A 180 -15.24 -9.64 -8.15
N GLU A 181 -16.03 -10.56 -7.58
CA GLU A 181 -15.51 -11.70 -6.82
C GLU A 181 -14.54 -12.57 -7.66
N ASP A 182 -14.80 -12.72 -8.96
CA ASP A 182 -13.93 -13.51 -9.84
C ASP A 182 -12.57 -12.86 -10.04
N PHE A 183 -12.51 -11.54 -10.19
CA PHE A 183 -11.26 -10.82 -10.29
C PHE A 183 -10.49 -10.81 -8.96
N GLN A 184 -11.18 -10.66 -7.83
CA GLN A 184 -10.57 -10.75 -6.50
C GLN A 184 -9.91 -12.11 -6.29
N ARG A 185 -10.60 -13.21 -6.63
CA ARG A 185 -10.04 -14.56 -6.55
C ARG A 185 -8.79 -14.68 -7.43
N LYS A 186 -8.86 -14.22 -8.68
CA LYS A 186 -7.72 -14.21 -9.60
C LYS A 186 -6.51 -13.43 -9.04
N CYS A 187 -6.76 -12.32 -8.34
CA CYS A 187 -5.71 -11.56 -7.66
C CYS A 187 -5.05 -12.35 -6.54
N LEU A 188 -5.86 -13.02 -5.69
CA LEU A 188 -5.36 -13.86 -4.59
C LEU A 188 -4.54 -15.04 -5.12
N ASP A 189 -5.06 -15.76 -6.13
CA ASP A 189 -4.35 -16.87 -6.77
C ASP A 189 -3.00 -16.42 -7.35
N HIS A 190 -2.97 -15.25 -7.97
CA HIS A 190 -1.72 -14.72 -8.53
C HIS A 190 -0.72 -14.30 -7.44
N MET A 191 -1.17 -13.78 -6.31
CA MET A 191 -0.29 -13.47 -5.18
C MET A 191 0.33 -14.75 -4.58
N GLU A 192 -0.41 -15.86 -4.53
CA GLU A 192 0.14 -17.17 -4.15
C GLU A 192 1.23 -17.63 -5.12
N VAL A 193 1.03 -17.40 -6.43
CA VAL A 193 2.07 -17.70 -7.44
C VAL A 193 3.31 -16.84 -7.18
N LEU A 194 3.17 -15.53 -6.98
CA LEU A 194 4.28 -14.64 -6.67
C LEU A 194 5.01 -15.04 -5.37
N ARG A 195 4.26 -15.42 -4.33
CA ARG A 195 4.82 -15.96 -3.08
C ARG A 195 5.67 -17.22 -3.35
N SER A 196 5.16 -18.15 -4.15
CA SER A 196 5.89 -19.38 -4.49
C SER A 196 7.18 -19.10 -5.25
N GLN A 197 7.28 -17.96 -5.93
CA GLN A 197 8.47 -17.47 -6.62
C GLN A 197 9.44 -16.71 -5.72
N GLY A 198 9.11 -16.57 -4.41
CA GLY A 198 9.95 -15.90 -3.43
C GLY A 198 9.76 -14.38 -3.35
N VAL A 199 8.69 -13.85 -3.93
CA VAL A 199 8.34 -12.43 -3.80
C VAL A 199 7.91 -12.15 -2.37
N THR A 200 8.41 -11.07 -1.78
CA THR A 200 7.96 -10.58 -0.47
C THR A 200 6.67 -9.80 -0.65
N ILE A 201 5.61 -10.16 0.05
CA ILE A 201 4.30 -9.49 -0.03
C ILE A 201 4.00 -8.84 1.31
N VAL A 202 3.65 -7.55 1.32
CA VAL A 202 3.19 -6.83 2.51
C VAL A 202 1.73 -6.46 2.28
N LEU A 203 0.84 -7.03 3.09
CA LEU A 203 -0.60 -6.87 3.01
C LEU A 203 -1.13 -6.03 4.18
N VAL A 204 -1.84 -4.95 3.88
CA VAL A 204 -2.73 -4.30 4.85
C VAL A 204 -4.13 -4.84 4.65
N SER A 205 -4.72 -5.42 5.67
CA SER A 205 -6.09 -5.89 5.64
C SER A 205 -6.79 -5.66 6.99
N HIS A 206 -8.09 -5.43 6.95
CA HIS A 206 -8.97 -5.45 8.10
C HIS A 206 -9.67 -6.82 8.27
N ASP A 207 -9.57 -7.70 7.27
CA ASP A 207 -10.06 -9.07 7.30
C ASP A 207 -9.01 -9.96 8.00
N LEU A 208 -9.26 -10.26 9.28
CA LEU A 208 -8.35 -11.05 10.10
C LEU A 208 -8.28 -12.52 9.67
N ASP A 209 -9.34 -13.07 9.08
CA ASP A 209 -9.32 -14.43 8.59
C ASP A 209 -8.41 -14.54 7.37
N GLN A 210 -8.50 -13.59 6.44
CA GLN A 210 -7.57 -13.49 5.33
C GLN A 210 -6.11 -13.35 5.80
N VAL A 211 -5.87 -12.54 6.85
CA VAL A 211 -4.52 -12.36 7.41
C VAL A 211 -4.00 -13.66 8.02
N ARG A 212 -4.85 -14.42 8.75
CA ARG A 212 -4.46 -15.71 9.35
C ARG A 212 -4.13 -16.75 8.29
N ASP A 213 -4.87 -16.75 7.18
CA ASP A 213 -4.72 -17.77 6.13
C ASP A 213 -3.51 -17.50 5.21
N LEU A 214 -3.25 -16.22 4.91
CA LEU A 214 -2.24 -15.86 3.92
C LEU A 214 -0.88 -15.51 4.51
N CYS A 215 -0.83 -14.90 5.70
CA CYS A 215 0.40 -14.33 6.22
C CYS A 215 1.27 -15.32 6.99
N ASP A 216 2.59 -15.22 6.82
CA ASP A 216 3.59 -15.96 7.62
C ASP A 216 3.85 -15.24 8.95
N ARG A 217 3.78 -13.91 8.94
CA ARG A 217 3.96 -13.03 10.09
C ARG A 217 3.08 -11.80 9.98
N VAL A 218 2.75 -11.22 11.13
CA VAL A 218 1.89 -10.04 11.23
C VAL A 218 2.49 -9.03 12.19
N ALA A 219 2.40 -7.75 11.83
CA ALA A 219 2.66 -6.64 12.73
C ALA A 219 1.34 -5.94 13.08
N TRP A 220 1.10 -5.75 14.38
CA TRP A 220 -0.02 -4.97 14.89
C TRP A 220 0.43 -3.56 15.23
N ILE A 221 -0.23 -2.59 14.60
CA ILE A 221 0.00 -1.15 14.81
C ILE A 221 -1.23 -0.58 15.53
N ASP A 222 -0.98 0.04 16.68
CA ASP A 222 -2.02 0.72 17.44
C ASP A 222 -1.55 2.10 17.88
N ARG A 223 -2.44 3.11 17.79
CA ARG A 223 -2.19 4.50 18.22
C ARG A 223 -0.80 5.00 17.83
N SER A 224 -0.45 4.81 16.55
CA SER A 224 0.82 5.24 15.94
C SER A 224 2.07 4.45 16.36
N HIS A 225 1.95 3.38 17.16
CA HIS A 225 3.06 2.56 17.63
C HIS A 225 2.95 1.12 17.14
N LEU A 226 4.10 0.47 16.97
CA LEU A 226 4.18 -0.97 16.77
C LEU A 226 3.99 -1.67 18.11
N VAL A 227 2.89 -2.42 18.24
CA VAL A 227 2.57 -3.14 19.48
C VAL A 227 3.28 -4.49 19.52
N GLU A 228 3.17 -5.24 18.43
CA GLU A 228 3.70 -6.60 18.35
C GLU A 228 3.97 -7.04 16.92
N VAL A 229 4.96 -7.94 16.77
CA VAL A 229 5.22 -8.68 15.52
C VAL A 229 5.32 -10.16 15.86
N GLY A 230 4.49 -10.98 15.23
CA GLY A 230 4.47 -12.40 15.58
C GLY A 230 3.74 -13.29 14.58
N ASP A 231 3.34 -14.46 15.09
CA ASP A 231 2.48 -15.42 14.42
C ASP A 231 1.09 -14.82 14.18
N PRO A 232 0.50 -15.00 12.98
CA PRO A 232 -0.80 -14.41 12.65
C PRO A 232 -1.91 -14.78 13.61
N GLY A 233 -2.04 -16.06 13.98
CA GLY A 233 -3.07 -16.53 14.91
C GLY A 233 -3.00 -15.81 16.25
N GLY A 234 -1.83 -15.85 16.90
CA GLY A 234 -1.63 -15.27 18.21
C GLY A 234 -1.77 -13.74 18.23
N VAL A 235 -1.22 -13.04 17.23
CA VAL A 235 -1.31 -11.57 17.16
C VAL A 235 -2.74 -11.10 16.88
N CYS A 236 -3.45 -11.76 15.95
CA CYS A 236 -4.86 -11.46 15.67
C CYS A 236 -5.76 -11.68 16.89
N ASP A 237 -5.54 -12.76 17.65
CA ASP A 237 -6.34 -13.03 18.86
C ASP A 237 -6.14 -11.96 19.93
N ARG A 238 -4.89 -11.50 20.15
CA ARG A 238 -4.61 -10.40 21.08
C ARG A 238 -5.18 -9.06 20.60
N TYR A 239 -5.13 -8.81 19.30
CA TYR A 239 -5.75 -7.62 18.71
C TYR A 239 -7.27 -7.62 18.97
N VAL A 240 -7.98 -8.71 18.67
CA VAL A 240 -9.43 -8.84 18.94
C VAL A 240 -9.73 -8.63 20.42
N ALA A 241 -8.97 -9.27 21.31
CA ALA A 241 -9.15 -9.11 22.75
C ALA A 241 -8.96 -7.66 23.23
N SER A 242 -8.04 -6.89 22.60
CA SER A 242 -7.84 -5.48 22.94
C SER A 242 -9.01 -4.60 22.51
N VAL A 243 -9.57 -4.85 21.31
CA VAL A 243 -10.75 -4.13 20.79
C VAL A 243 -11.99 -4.39 21.66
N ASP A 244 -12.19 -5.65 22.06
CA ASP A 244 -13.30 -6.04 22.95
C ASP A 244 -13.20 -5.42 24.36
N ALA A 245 -11.98 -5.20 24.84
CA ALA A 245 -11.74 -4.55 26.13
C ALA A 245 -12.06 -3.04 26.07
N GLU A 246 -11.63 -2.34 25.01
CA GLU A 246 -11.95 -0.93 24.80
C GLU A 246 -13.44 -0.66 24.60
N GLY A 247 -14.15 -1.54 23.87
CA GLY A 247 -15.61 -1.40 23.67
C GLY A 247 -16.48 -1.67 24.92
N ARG A 248 -15.87 -2.13 26.02
CA ARG A 248 -16.56 -2.29 27.31
C ARG A 248 -16.38 -1.11 28.29
N GLU A 249 -15.44 -0.21 27.98
CA GLU A 249 -15.15 0.96 28.80
C GLU A 249 -15.88 2.23 28.32
N GLU A 250 -16.51 2.21 27.13
CA GLU A 250 -17.41 3.26 26.63
C GLU A 250 -18.89 2.93 26.94
#